data_ea00dd16677b027c501471cc9f96797d
#
_entry.id   ea00dd16677b027c501471cc9f96797d
#
_cell.length_a   1.000
_cell.length_b   1.000
_cell.length_c   1.000
_cell.angle_alpha   90.00
_cell.angle_beta   90.00
_cell.angle_gamma   90.00
#
_symmetry.space_group_name_H-M   'P 1'
#
loop_
_entity.id
_entity.type
_entity.pdbx_description
1 polymer ?
#
loop_
_entity_poly.entity_id
_entity_poly.type
_entity_poly.pdbx_seq_one_letter_code
_entity_poly.pdbx_strand_id
1 'polypeptide(L)'
;MNLFDVYPLIPVTIEKALGAKLWDDKGQEYLDLYGGHAVISIGHTHPHYVKRIKDQLDAIAFYSNSVQIPIQKAYASKLGELCGLPDYQLFLCNSGAEANENAIKLASFASGKPGMIAFSGSFHGRTSGAVALTDNPKIVAPCNAREDFQILPFGDLEQVEKVLKTESIGGVIIEGIQGVGGIQVPDPEFLHGLSSLCKKYGAKLILDEVQSGFGRTGRFFAFQWAEGLKPDLITMAKGMGNGFPIGGLLISPEFEASYGLLGTTFGGNHLACAAGIAVLEVLEAENLQQKALDLGEQLIEEIKTIPQVQEVRGKGLMIGIDLDREAASVRSELVSKYKIFTGSASKKQTIRLLPPLSVEWNQLNSFLTAIKEILA
;
A
#
# COMPACT_ATOMS: atom_id res chain seq x y z
N MET A 1 -19.49 16.98 -21.55
CA MET A 1 -19.71 16.08 -20.40
C MET A 1 -18.71 16.49 -19.32
N ASN A 2 -19.15 16.64 -18.08
CA ASN A 2 -18.27 17.01 -16.96
C ASN A 2 -17.93 15.77 -16.15
N LEU A 3 -16.75 15.76 -15.47
CA LEU A 3 -16.41 14.75 -14.50
C LEU A 3 -17.33 14.86 -13.28
N PHE A 4 -17.67 13.72 -12.67
CA PHE A 4 -18.39 13.71 -11.40
C PHE A 4 -17.43 14.15 -10.29
N ASP A 5 -17.73 15.29 -9.66
CA ASP A 5 -16.84 15.97 -8.70
C ASP A 5 -16.91 15.32 -7.31
N VAL A 6 -15.91 14.51 -7.02
CA VAL A 6 -15.79 13.73 -5.76
C VAL A 6 -14.46 13.96 -5.03
N TYR A 7 -13.56 14.78 -5.59
CA TYR A 7 -12.23 15.01 -5.01
C TYR A 7 -12.01 16.50 -4.69
N PRO A 8 -11.59 16.85 -3.44
CA PRO A 8 -11.09 18.18 -3.16
C PRO A 8 -9.73 18.36 -3.84
N LEU A 9 -9.68 19.15 -4.92
CA LEU A 9 -8.48 19.32 -5.72
C LEU A 9 -7.57 20.40 -5.12
N ILE A 10 -6.25 20.16 -5.14
CA ILE A 10 -5.23 21.20 -4.98
C ILE A 10 -5.15 21.93 -6.33
N PRO A 11 -5.16 23.30 -6.37
CA PRO A 11 -5.18 24.06 -7.64
C PRO A 11 -3.80 24.10 -8.29
N VAL A 12 -3.25 22.94 -8.64
CA VAL A 12 -1.97 22.75 -9.34
C VAL A 12 -2.19 21.73 -10.47
N THR A 13 -1.76 22.06 -11.67
CA THR A 13 -1.83 21.18 -12.84
C THR A 13 -0.45 20.59 -13.12
N ILE A 14 -0.24 19.32 -12.80
CA ILE A 14 1.05 18.64 -13.04
C ILE A 14 1.09 18.12 -14.47
N GLU A 15 2.13 18.47 -15.23
CA GLU A 15 2.34 18.04 -16.61
C GLU A 15 3.57 17.15 -16.80
N LYS A 16 4.57 17.27 -15.92
CA LYS A 16 5.83 16.52 -16.03
C LYS A 16 6.30 16.02 -14.69
N ALA A 17 6.97 14.88 -14.67
CA ALA A 17 7.54 14.30 -13.45
C ALA A 17 8.83 13.52 -13.74
N LEU A 18 9.78 13.52 -12.79
CA LEU A 18 11.02 12.73 -12.84
C LEU A 18 11.55 12.47 -11.42
N GLY A 19 11.78 11.21 -11.07
CA GLY A 19 12.24 10.85 -9.72
C GLY A 19 11.23 11.28 -8.65
N ALA A 20 11.62 12.15 -7.73
CA ALA A 20 10.74 12.75 -6.74
C ALA A 20 10.32 14.20 -7.08
N LYS A 21 10.49 14.63 -8.32
CA LYS A 21 10.16 15.98 -8.78
C LYS A 21 8.98 15.99 -9.73
N LEU A 22 8.14 17.02 -9.57
CA LEU A 22 6.99 17.31 -10.43
C LEU A 22 7.13 18.72 -11.00
N TRP A 23 6.56 18.97 -12.17
CA TRP A 23 6.47 20.31 -12.75
C TRP A 23 5.04 20.58 -13.19
N ASP A 24 4.55 21.79 -12.85
CA ASP A 24 3.24 22.22 -13.29
C ASP A 24 3.26 22.82 -14.73
N ASP A 25 2.07 23.22 -15.19
CA ASP A 25 1.82 23.84 -16.50
C ASP A 25 2.55 25.19 -16.72
N LYS A 26 3.14 25.76 -15.65
CA LYS A 26 3.94 26.99 -15.68
C LYS A 26 5.43 26.72 -15.55
N GLY A 27 5.82 25.45 -15.48
CA GLY A 27 7.21 25.02 -15.28
C GLY A 27 7.73 25.17 -13.85
N GLN A 28 6.85 25.43 -12.88
CA GLN A 28 7.22 25.44 -11.47
C GLN A 28 7.53 24.01 -10.99
N GLU A 29 8.71 23.84 -10.39
CA GLU A 29 9.12 22.57 -9.79
C GLU A 29 8.52 22.39 -8.39
N TYR A 30 8.06 21.17 -8.10
CA TYR A 30 7.59 20.71 -6.80
C TYR A 30 8.33 19.44 -6.37
N LEU A 31 8.51 19.26 -5.07
CA LEU A 31 8.99 18.01 -4.48
C LEU A 31 7.80 17.14 -4.09
N ASP A 32 7.80 15.89 -4.55
CA ASP A 32 6.77 14.92 -4.23
C ASP A 32 7.19 14.01 -3.06
N LEU A 33 6.72 14.34 -1.85
CA LEU A 33 6.86 13.51 -0.68
C LEU A 33 5.58 12.70 -0.36
N TYR A 34 4.72 12.51 -1.38
CA TYR A 34 3.49 11.74 -1.24
C TYR A 34 3.37 10.56 -2.23
N GLY A 35 4.09 10.64 -3.35
CA GLY A 35 4.11 9.59 -4.36
C GLY A 35 2.74 9.20 -4.90
N GLY A 36 1.76 10.15 -4.95
CA GLY A 36 0.38 9.84 -5.34
C GLY A 36 -0.23 8.72 -4.48
N HIS A 37 -0.28 8.88 -3.17
CA HIS A 37 -0.71 7.85 -2.19
C HIS A 37 0.25 6.64 -2.08
N ALA A 38 1.56 6.87 -2.19
CA ALA A 38 2.60 5.83 -2.24
C ALA A 38 2.50 4.90 -3.47
N VAL A 39 1.88 5.37 -4.55
CA VAL A 39 1.80 4.63 -5.83
C VAL A 39 3.15 4.63 -6.54
N ILE A 40 3.84 5.78 -6.53
CA ILE A 40 5.17 5.90 -7.14
C ILE A 40 6.20 5.32 -6.18
N SER A 41 6.77 4.19 -6.56
CA SER A 41 7.79 3.48 -5.78
C SER A 41 9.20 3.80 -6.26
N ILE A 42 9.53 3.51 -7.52
CA ILE A 42 10.89 3.66 -8.08
C ILE A 42 11.18 5.06 -8.63
N GLY A 43 10.25 6.01 -8.45
CA GLY A 43 10.33 7.36 -9.00
C GLY A 43 9.51 7.54 -10.26
N HIS A 44 9.07 8.78 -10.46
CA HIS A 44 8.36 9.18 -11.68
C HIS A 44 9.23 9.00 -12.91
N THR A 45 8.65 8.50 -13.99
CA THR A 45 9.26 8.44 -15.34
C THR A 45 10.67 7.81 -15.35
N HIS A 46 10.90 6.79 -14.52
CA HIS A 46 12.18 6.10 -14.46
C HIS A 46 12.57 5.54 -15.85
N PRO A 47 13.80 5.81 -16.40
CA PRO A 47 14.15 5.46 -17.79
C PRO A 47 13.97 3.98 -18.11
N HIS A 48 14.40 3.08 -17.21
CA HIS A 48 14.24 1.64 -17.39
C HIS A 48 12.77 1.23 -17.47
N TYR A 49 11.92 1.78 -16.58
CA TYR A 49 10.48 1.54 -16.56
C TYR A 49 9.81 2.02 -17.88
N VAL A 50 10.15 3.24 -18.33
CA VAL A 50 9.62 3.78 -19.59
C VAL A 50 10.00 2.91 -20.77
N LYS A 51 11.28 2.47 -20.81
CA LYS A 51 11.77 1.58 -21.88
C LYS A 51 11.00 0.25 -21.89
N ARG A 52 10.86 -0.41 -20.75
CA ARG A 52 10.16 -1.70 -20.62
C ARG A 52 8.70 -1.62 -21.11
N ILE A 53 7.99 -0.56 -20.75
CA ILE A 53 6.60 -0.36 -21.19
C ILE A 53 6.53 -0.11 -22.71
N LYS A 54 7.44 0.71 -23.27
CA LYS A 54 7.49 0.98 -24.71
C LYS A 54 7.77 -0.29 -25.49
N ASP A 55 8.80 -1.05 -25.10
CA ASP A 55 9.16 -2.31 -25.78
C ASP A 55 7.99 -3.31 -25.74
N GLN A 56 7.27 -3.38 -24.61
CA GLN A 56 6.11 -4.26 -24.49
C GLN A 56 4.91 -3.78 -25.32
N LEU A 57 4.71 -2.45 -25.40
CA LEU A 57 3.65 -1.87 -26.21
C LEU A 57 3.87 -2.11 -27.71
N ASP A 58 5.14 -2.03 -28.16
CA ASP A 58 5.52 -2.34 -29.54
C ASP A 58 5.29 -3.82 -29.90
N ALA A 59 5.35 -4.72 -28.92
CA ALA A 59 5.12 -6.15 -29.13
C ALA A 59 3.63 -6.50 -29.01
N ILE A 60 3.06 -6.35 -27.83
CA ILE A 60 1.63 -6.60 -27.54
C ILE A 60 1.25 -5.97 -26.19
N ALA A 61 0.16 -5.22 -26.16
CA ALA A 61 -0.37 -4.60 -24.95
C ALA A 61 -1.22 -5.56 -24.10
N PHE A 62 -2.07 -6.35 -24.75
CA PHE A 62 -3.07 -7.18 -24.09
C PHE A 62 -3.49 -8.38 -24.93
N TYR A 63 -3.66 -9.52 -24.25
CA TYR A 63 -4.52 -10.61 -24.70
C TYR A 63 -5.17 -11.27 -23.47
N SER A 64 -6.23 -12.05 -23.74
CA SER A 64 -7.03 -12.72 -22.71
C SER A 64 -6.22 -13.77 -21.92
N ASN A 65 -6.55 -13.94 -20.64
CA ASN A 65 -6.04 -15.02 -19.79
C ASN A 65 -6.48 -16.44 -20.24
N SER A 66 -7.16 -16.58 -21.38
CA SER A 66 -7.48 -17.85 -22.01
C SER A 66 -6.30 -18.50 -22.76
N VAL A 67 -5.17 -17.80 -22.89
CA VAL A 67 -3.93 -18.31 -23.49
C VAL A 67 -2.75 -18.21 -22.51
N GLN A 68 -1.64 -18.86 -22.87
CA GLN A 68 -0.41 -18.71 -22.10
C GLN A 68 0.21 -17.32 -22.31
N ILE A 69 0.56 -16.66 -21.19
CA ILE A 69 1.20 -15.36 -21.16
C ILE A 69 2.54 -15.51 -20.43
N PRO A 70 3.66 -15.76 -21.14
CA PRO A 70 4.95 -16.08 -20.51
C PRO A 70 5.45 -15.00 -19.54
N ILE A 71 5.16 -13.72 -19.81
CA ILE A 71 5.59 -12.62 -18.94
C ILE A 71 4.92 -12.66 -17.53
N GLN A 72 3.74 -13.27 -17.40
CA GLN A 72 3.14 -13.50 -16.08
C GLN A 72 3.98 -14.47 -15.23
N LYS A 73 4.47 -15.55 -15.84
CA LYS A 73 5.34 -16.52 -15.15
C LYS A 73 6.67 -15.88 -14.76
N ALA A 74 7.28 -15.09 -15.67
CA ALA A 74 8.51 -14.37 -15.40
C ALA A 74 8.32 -13.37 -14.23
N TYR A 75 7.20 -12.65 -14.21
CA TYR A 75 6.88 -11.74 -13.12
C TYR A 75 6.68 -12.49 -11.79
N ALA A 76 5.91 -13.58 -11.80
CA ALA A 76 5.65 -14.38 -10.59
C ALA A 76 6.96 -14.95 -9.98
N SER A 77 7.85 -15.52 -10.83
CA SER A 77 9.14 -16.04 -10.39
C SER A 77 9.98 -14.94 -9.74
N LYS A 78 10.19 -13.83 -10.45
CA LYS A 78 11.00 -12.72 -9.93
C LYS A 78 10.43 -12.11 -8.65
N LEU A 79 9.10 -11.96 -8.57
CA LEU A 79 8.43 -11.48 -7.37
C LEU A 79 8.65 -12.42 -6.18
N GLY A 80 8.43 -13.72 -6.38
CA GLY A 80 8.61 -14.73 -5.33
C GLY A 80 10.04 -14.79 -4.78
N GLU A 81 11.05 -14.67 -5.67
CA GLU A 81 12.46 -14.60 -5.31
C GLU A 81 12.76 -13.35 -4.46
N LEU A 82 12.36 -12.16 -4.93
CA LEU A 82 12.69 -10.91 -4.27
C LEU A 82 11.94 -10.70 -2.95
N CYS A 83 10.69 -11.18 -2.85
CA CYS A 83 9.93 -11.07 -1.59
C CYS A 83 10.23 -12.20 -0.59
N GLY A 84 11.02 -13.21 -0.97
CA GLY A 84 11.37 -14.34 -0.11
C GLY A 84 10.23 -15.36 0.08
N LEU A 85 9.27 -15.41 -0.84
CA LEU A 85 8.10 -16.30 -0.80
C LEU A 85 7.95 -17.10 -2.12
N PRO A 86 8.98 -17.85 -2.56
CA PRO A 86 8.97 -18.53 -3.87
C PRO A 86 7.91 -19.63 -3.99
N ASP A 87 7.42 -20.16 -2.86
CA ASP A 87 6.42 -21.22 -2.81
C ASP A 87 4.97 -20.70 -2.88
N TYR A 88 4.77 -19.36 -2.74
CA TYR A 88 3.44 -18.78 -2.85
C TYR A 88 2.99 -18.73 -4.31
N GLN A 89 1.69 -18.85 -4.52
CA GLN A 89 1.05 -18.69 -5.83
C GLN A 89 0.62 -17.23 -6.03
N LEU A 90 0.64 -16.74 -7.26
CA LEU A 90 0.25 -15.37 -7.60
C LEU A 90 -1.03 -15.35 -8.43
N PHE A 91 -2.05 -14.63 -7.95
CA PHE A 91 -3.18 -14.18 -8.76
C PHE A 91 -3.04 -12.68 -9.05
N LEU A 92 -3.17 -12.29 -10.33
CA LEU A 92 -3.05 -10.90 -10.77
C LEU A 92 -4.42 -10.27 -11.03
N CYS A 93 -4.59 -9.01 -10.64
CA CYS A 93 -5.76 -8.16 -10.87
C CYS A 93 -5.31 -6.72 -11.20
N ASN A 94 -6.18 -5.71 -11.02
CA ASN A 94 -5.90 -4.36 -11.52
C ASN A 94 -5.77 -3.29 -10.43
N SER A 95 -6.19 -3.60 -9.20
CA SER A 95 -6.20 -2.66 -8.10
C SER A 95 -6.07 -3.36 -6.74
N GLY A 96 -5.72 -2.58 -5.70
CA GLY A 96 -5.69 -3.08 -4.32
C GLY A 96 -7.08 -3.49 -3.81
N ALA A 97 -8.14 -2.78 -4.21
CA ALA A 97 -9.50 -3.17 -3.85
C ALA A 97 -9.87 -4.53 -4.43
N GLU A 98 -9.56 -4.79 -5.72
CA GLU A 98 -9.76 -6.12 -6.32
C GLU A 98 -8.92 -7.21 -5.63
N ALA A 99 -7.68 -6.90 -5.27
CA ALA A 99 -6.82 -7.84 -4.54
C ALA A 99 -7.44 -8.21 -3.19
N ASN A 100 -7.94 -7.22 -2.42
CA ASN A 100 -8.61 -7.44 -1.15
C ASN A 100 -9.93 -8.21 -1.31
N GLU A 101 -10.76 -7.89 -2.32
CA GLU A 101 -11.98 -8.67 -2.61
C GLU A 101 -11.68 -10.14 -2.88
N ASN A 102 -10.64 -10.42 -3.67
CA ASN A 102 -10.24 -11.80 -3.96
C ASN A 102 -9.64 -12.50 -2.74
N ALA A 103 -8.91 -11.80 -1.87
CA ALA A 103 -8.42 -12.34 -0.61
C ALA A 103 -9.57 -12.70 0.35
N ILE A 104 -10.53 -11.79 0.54
CA ILE A 104 -11.75 -12.00 1.33
C ILE A 104 -12.51 -13.22 0.80
N LYS A 105 -12.70 -13.30 -0.52
CA LYS A 105 -13.38 -14.39 -1.20
C LYS A 105 -12.67 -15.73 -0.97
N LEU A 106 -11.34 -15.78 -1.13
CA LEU A 106 -10.57 -17.01 -0.89
C LEU A 106 -10.60 -17.43 0.58
N ALA A 107 -10.47 -16.49 1.51
CA ALA A 107 -10.56 -16.78 2.94
C ALA A 107 -11.92 -17.39 3.30
N SER A 108 -13.00 -16.83 2.73
CA SER A 108 -14.37 -17.36 2.92
C SER A 108 -14.55 -18.75 2.30
N PHE A 109 -14.05 -18.99 1.09
CA PHE A 109 -14.09 -20.33 0.47
C PHE A 109 -13.32 -21.37 1.27
N ALA A 110 -12.11 -21.05 1.71
CA ALA A 110 -11.24 -21.98 2.42
C ALA A 110 -11.74 -22.31 3.83
N SER A 111 -12.39 -21.36 4.50
CA SER A 111 -12.93 -21.56 5.86
C SER A 111 -14.38 -22.06 5.87
N GLY A 112 -15.13 -21.85 4.78
CA GLY A 112 -16.60 -22.06 4.72
C GLY A 112 -17.39 -21.03 5.54
N LYS A 113 -16.77 -19.92 6.00
CA LYS A 113 -17.35 -18.94 6.91
C LYS A 113 -17.46 -17.57 6.22
N PRO A 114 -18.56 -16.81 6.43
CA PRO A 114 -18.79 -15.55 5.74
C PRO A 114 -18.14 -14.33 6.41
N GLY A 115 -17.91 -14.37 7.73
CA GLY A 115 -17.51 -13.21 8.52
C GLY A 115 -16.05 -12.83 8.35
N MET A 116 -15.77 -11.55 8.50
CA MET A 116 -14.42 -10.97 8.43
C MET A 116 -14.17 -10.01 9.59
N ILE A 117 -12.91 -9.93 10.04
CA ILE A 117 -12.45 -8.94 11.01
C ILE A 117 -11.47 -8.00 10.30
N ALA A 118 -11.62 -6.68 10.52
CA ALA A 118 -10.62 -5.65 10.27
C ALA A 118 -10.44 -4.78 11.53
N PHE A 119 -9.64 -3.73 11.45
CA PHE A 119 -9.26 -2.95 12.62
C PHE A 119 -9.60 -1.48 12.49
N SER A 120 -9.80 -0.79 13.62
CA SER A 120 -10.01 0.66 13.65
C SER A 120 -8.87 1.39 12.92
N GLY A 121 -9.23 2.41 12.14
CA GLY A 121 -8.32 3.14 11.27
C GLY A 121 -7.96 2.45 9.96
N SER A 122 -8.52 1.27 9.65
CA SER A 122 -8.24 0.53 8.41
C SER A 122 -8.75 1.21 7.14
N PHE A 123 -8.05 0.95 6.03
CA PHE A 123 -8.51 1.28 4.69
C PHE A 123 -8.14 0.17 3.70
N HIS A 124 -9.13 -0.61 3.27
CA HIS A 124 -8.92 -1.75 2.36
C HIS A 124 -9.47 -1.53 0.94
N GLY A 125 -10.18 -0.44 0.69
CA GLY A 125 -10.68 -0.10 -0.64
C GLY A 125 -12.08 0.50 -0.64
N ARG A 126 -12.64 0.64 -1.85
CA ARG A 126 -13.95 1.26 -2.11
C ARG A 126 -14.96 0.32 -2.76
N THR A 127 -14.60 -0.94 -2.98
CA THR A 127 -15.49 -1.98 -3.51
C THR A 127 -16.24 -2.68 -2.36
N SER A 128 -17.16 -3.60 -2.66
CA SER A 128 -18.17 -4.12 -1.73
C SER A 128 -17.62 -4.64 -0.41
N GLY A 129 -16.82 -5.72 -0.43
CA GLY A 129 -16.23 -6.29 0.79
C GLY A 129 -15.12 -5.40 1.37
N ALA A 130 -14.27 -4.86 0.51
CA ALA A 130 -13.17 -4.00 0.92
C ALA A 130 -13.64 -2.70 1.60
N VAL A 131 -14.75 -2.08 1.13
CA VAL A 131 -15.30 -0.88 1.78
C VAL A 131 -15.98 -1.20 3.10
N ALA A 132 -16.61 -2.37 3.23
CA ALA A 132 -17.22 -2.82 4.47
C ALA A 132 -16.19 -3.10 5.60
N LEU A 133 -14.92 -3.37 5.22
CA LEU A 133 -13.78 -3.55 6.12
C LEU A 133 -12.90 -2.29 6.24
N THR A 134 -13.33 -1.17 5.65
CA THR A 134 -12.70 0.14 5.81
C THR A 134 -13.39 0.92 6.92
N ASP A 135 -12.62 1.37 7.92
CA ASP A 135 -13.15 2.11 9.07
C ASP A 135 -13.53 3.55 8.69
N ASN A 136 -14.56 3.67 7.87
CA ASN A 136 -15.16 4.94 7.49
C ASN A 136 -16.62 4.74 7.08
N PRO A 137 -17.58 4.83 8.00
CA PRO A 137 -19.00 4.59 7.72
C PRO A 137 -19.60 5.55 6.68
N LYS A 138 -18.98 6.71 6.43
CA LYS A 138 -19.47 7.70 5.45
C LYS A 138 -19.35 7.23 3.99
N ILE A 139 -18.51 6.21 3.72
CA ILE A 139 -18.28 5.69 2.36
C ILE A 139 -18.89 4.31 2.16
N VAL A 140 -19.49 3.72 3.19
CA VAL A 140 -20.20 2.44 3.10
C VAL A 140 -21.62 2.71 2.64
N ALA A 141 -21.92 2.36 1.39
CA ALA A 141 -23.30 2.48 0.87
C ALA A 141 -24.19 1.40 1.52
N PRO A 142 -25.52 1.59 1.61
CA PRO A 142 -26.43 0.59 2.19
C PRO A 142 -26.30 -0.80 1.58
N CYS A 143 -26.01 -0.91 0.29
CA CYS A 143 -25.77 -2.20 -0.39
C CYS A 143 -24.43 -2.87 -0.04
N ASN A 144 -23.54 -2.16 0.64
CA ASN A 144 -22.23 -2.67 1.08
C ASN A 144 -22.19 -2.96 2.59
N ALA A 145 -23.22 -2.58 3.34
CA ALA A 145 -23.30 -2.84 4.77
C ALA A 145 -23.35 -4.37 5.03
N ARG A 146 -22.51 -4.85 5.95
CA ARG A 146 -22.34 -6.27 6.27
C ARG A 146 -22.38 -6.45 7.78
N GLU A 147 -23.34 -7.19 8.31
CA GLU A 147 -23.47 -7.48 9.74
C GLU A 147 -22.44 -8.52 10.22
N ASP A 148 -21.98 -9.37 9.31
CA ASP A 148 -20.97 -10.40 9.56
C ASP A 148 -19.52 -9.89 9.47
N PHE A 149 -19.31 -8.61 9.12
CA PHE A 149 -18.00 -7.96 9.11
C PHE A 149 -17.83 -7.06 10.34
N GLN A 150 -16.70 -7.17 11.02
CA GLN A 150 -16.46 -6.46 12.27
C GLN A 150 -15.17 -5.63 12.21
N ILE A 151 -15.25 -4.38 12.69
CA ILE A 151 -14.09 -3.52 12.90
C ILE A 151 -13.78 -3.55 14.40
N LEU A 152 -12.62 -4.09 14.76
CA LEU A 152 -12.16 -4.22 16.14
C LEU A 152 -11.10 -3.19 16.50
N PRO A 153 -10.86 -2.91 17.79
CA PRO A 153 -9.75 -2.07 18.21
C PRO A 153 -8.41 -2.61 17.70
N PHE A 154 -7.55 -1.72 17.19
CA PHE A 154 -6.22 -2.09 16.73
C PHE A 154 -5.33 -2.47 17.92
N GLY A 155 -4.65 -3.62 17.82
CA GLY A 155 -3.77 -4.13 18.89
C GLY A 155 -4.44 -5.00 19.97
N ASP A 156 -5.76 -5.23 19.91
CA ASP A 156 -6.52 -5.95 20.93
C ASP A 156 -6.78 -7.42 20.54
N LEU A 157 -5.85 -8.32 20.93
CA LEU A 157 -5.99 -9.76 20.70
C LEU A 157 -7.13 -10.42 21.48
N GLU A 158 -7.51 -9.86 22.62
CA GLU A 158 -8.60 -10.43 23.45
C GLU A 158 -9.94 -10.26 22.74
N GLN A 159 -10.18 -9.07 22.17
CA GLN A 159 -11.38 -8.84 21.36
C GLN A 159 -11.39 -9.70 20.09
N VAL A 160 -10.24 -9.86 19.42
CA VAL A 160 -10.13 -10.75 18.26
C VAL A 160 -10.48 -12.19 18.66
N GLU A 161 -9.91 -12.72 19.75
CA GLU A 161 -10.20 -14.09 20.18
C GLU A 161 -11.67 -14.26 20.56
N LYS A 162 -12.26 -13.28 21.26
CA LYS A 162 -13.69 -13.31 21.60
C LYS A 162 -14.58 -13.43 20.38
N VAL A 163 -14.28 -12.70 19.31
CA VAL A 163 -15.06 -12.73 18.06
C VAL A 163 -14.81 -14.04 17.30
N LEU A 164 -13.56 -14.52 17.23
CA LEU A 164 -13.22 -15.79 16.59
C LEU A 164 -13.91 -17.00 17.23
N LYS A 165 -14.16 -16.97 18.55
CA LYS A 165 -14.93 -18.01 19.27
C LYS A 165 -16.37 -18.18 18.79
N THR A 166 -16.94 -17.21 18.08
CA THR A 166 -18.27 -17.35 17.47
C THR A 166 -18.32 -18.33 16.28
N GLU A 167 -17.16 -18.77 15.81
CA GLU A 167 -16.95 -19.68 14.68
C GLU A 167 -17.53 -19.19 13.34
N SER A 168 -17.98 -17.94 13.25
CA SER A 168 -18.55 -17.33 12.04
C SER A 168 -17.51 -16.62 11.16
N ILE A 169 -16.28 -16.41 11.68
CA ILE A 169 -15.24 -15.62 11.04
C ILE A 169 -14.37 -16.49 10.13
N GLY A 170 -14.31 -16.13 8.85
CA GLY A 170 -13.50 -16.78 7.82
C GLY A 170 -12.12 -16.17 7.63
N GLY A 171 -11.95 -14.89 7.97
CA GLY A 171 -10.65 -14.22 7.84
C GLY A 171 -10.48 -12.98 8.70
N VAL A 172 -9.22 -12.64 8.91
CA VAL A 172 -8.79 -11.40 9.58
C VAL A 172 -7.89 -10.65 8.59
N ILE A 173 -8.25 -9.42 8.24
CA ILE A 173 -7.47 -8.56 7.35
C ILE A 173 -6.84 -7.41 8.14
N ILE A 174 -5.55 -7.17 7.88
CA ILE A 174 -4.80 -6.09 8.52
C ILE A 174 -3.78 -5.51 7.55
N GLU A 175 -3.60 -4.19 7.54
CA GLU A 175 -2.51 -3.54 6.82
C GLU A 175 -1.16 -3.84 7.50
N GLY A 176 -0.10 -4.12 6.73
CA GLY A 176 1.25 -4.32 7.28
C GLY A 176 1.73 -3.11 8.07
N ILE A 177 1.37 -1.90 7.62
CA ILE A 177 1.34 -0.63 8.39
C ILE A 177 0.09 0.11 7.91
N GLN A 178 -0.75 0.56 8.83
CA GLN A 178 -1.95 1.31 8.44
C GLN A 178 -1.59 2.64 7.78
N GLY A 179 -2.03 2.82 6.55
CA GLY A 179 -1.74 4.02 5.79
C GLY A 179 -2.64 5.20 6.17
N VAL A 180 -3.91 5.11 5.84
CA VAL A 180 -4.91 6.18 6.07
C VAL A 180 -5.14 6.42 7.56
N GLY A 181 -5.03 5.40 8.40
CA GLY A 181 -5.10 5.48 9.86
C GLY A 181 -3.99 6.33 10.50
N GLY A 182 -3.03 6.81 9.70
CA GLY A 182 -1.97 7.73 10.17
C GLY A 182 -0.65 7.04 10.47
N ILE A 183 -0.28 6.05 9.69
CA ILE A 183 0.97 5.28 9.80
C ILE A 183 1.06 4.54 11.14
N GLN A 184 0.01 3.79 11.47
CA GLN A 184 0.05 2.95 12.67
C GLN A 184 0.81 1.66 12.37
N VAL A 185 1.89 1.43 13.12
CA VAL A 185 2.75 0.25 12.98
C VAL A 185 2.27 -0.81 13.95
N PRO A 186 1.83 -2.00 13.48
CA PRO A 186 1.45 -3.08 14.39
C PRO A 186 2.69 -3.63 15.10
N ASP A 187 2.51 -4.00 16.37
CA ASP A 187 3.54 -4.73 17.10
C ASP A 187 3.75 -6.12 16.46
N PRO A 188 4.99 -6.60 16.27
CA PRO A 188 5.26 -7.94 15.78
C PRO A 188 4.56 -9.04 16.60
N GLU A 189 4.46 -8.90 17.93
CA GLU A 189 3.75 -9.85 18.80
C GLU A 189 2.25 -9.88 18.51
N PHE A 190 1.66 -8.73 18.17
CA PHE A 190 0.26 -8.65 17.75
C PHE A 190 0.03 -9.43 16.44
N LEU A 191 0.90 -9.26 15.45
CA LEU A 191 0.79 -10.00 14.18
C LEU A 191 0.95 -11.52 14.37
N HIS A 192 1.89 -11.96 15.20
CA HIS A 192 2.05 -13.37 15.56
C HIS A 192 0.85 -13.91 16.34
N GLY A 193 0.29 -13.10 17.24
CA GLY A 193 -0.94 -13.41 17.96
C GLY A 193 -2.12 -13.61 17.02
N LEU A 194 -2.31 -12.72 16.03
CA LEU A 194 -3.34 -12.85 15.00
C LEU A 194 -3.17 -14.15 14.20
N SER A 195 -1.95 -14.45 13.75
CA SER A 195 -1.67 -15.70 13.02
C SER A 195 -2.02 -16.94 13.84
N SER A 196 -1.64 -16.95 15.12
CA SER A 196 -1.92 -18.04 16.04
C SER A 196 -3.42 -18.23 16.28
N LEU A 197 -4.16 -17.14 16.48
CA LEU A 197 -5.60 -17.14 16.66
C LEU A 197 -6.33 -17.57 15.40
N CYS A 198 -5.94 -17.06 14.23
CA CYS A 198 -6.51 -17.49 12.95
C CYS A 198 -6.35 -19.00 12.76
N LYS A 199 -5.16 -19.54 12.97
CA LYS A 199 -4.89 -20.98 12.89
C LYS A 199 -5.74 -21.78 13.88
N LYS A 200 -5.84 -21.32 15.14
CA LYS A 200 -6.60 -21.99 16.20
C LYS A 200 -8.10 -22.10 15.87
N TYR A 201 -8.68 -21.06 15.27
CA TYR A 201 -10.12 -20.99 14.99
C TYR A 201 -10.49 -21.25 13.53
N GLY A 202 -9.53 -21.66 12.68
CA GLY A 202 -9.74 -21.97 11.26
C GLY A 202 -10.16 -20.77 10.42
N ALA A 203 -9.72 -19.56 10.81
CA ALA A 203 -9.79 -18.36 9.99
C ALA A 203 -8.51 -18.19 9.19
N LYS A 204 -8.49 -17.28 8.18
CA LYS A 204 -7.33 -16.97 7.36
C LYS A 204 -6.78 -15.59 7.67
N LEU A 205 -5.46 -15.45 7.78
CA LEU A 205 -4.78 -14.17 7.98
C LEU A 205 -4.45 -13.53 6.63
N ILE A 206 -4.99 -12.33 6.39
CA ILE A 206 -4.78 -11.54 5.19
C ILE A 206 -3.95 -10.31 5.56
N LEU A 207 -2.74 -10.18 4.98
CA LEU A 207 -1.92 -8.98 5.09
C LEU A 207 -2.17 -8.07 3.88
N ASP A 208 -2.70 -6.88 4.14
CA ASP A 208 -2.84 -5.82 3.14
C ASP A 208 -1.54 -5.03 3.03
N GLU A 209 -0.74 -5.37 2.03
CA GLU A 209 0.52 -4.72 1.70
C GLU A 209 0.39 -3.75 0.51
N VAL A 210 -0.83 -3.34 0.21
CA VAL A 210 -1.14 -2.45 -0.92
C VAL A 210 -0.40 -1.11 -0.82
N GLN A 211 -0.20 -0.56 0.38
CA GLN A 211 0.54 0.68 0.56
C GLN A 211 1.94 0.48 1.16
N SER A 212 2.15 -0.52 1.97
CA SER A 212 3.36 -0.77 2.75
C SER A 212 4.39 -1.65 2.06
N GLY A 213 3.99 -2.38 1.01
CA GLY A 213 4.86 -3.28 0.27
C GLY A 213 5.85 -2.60 -0.70
N PHE A 214 6.56 -3.43 -1.45
CA PHE A 214 7.53 -3.03 -2.48
C PHE A 214 8.66 -2.15 -1.96
N GLY A 215 9.26 -2.55 -0.83
CA GLY A 215 10.45 -1.92 -0.28
C GLY A 215 10.21 -0.66 0.54
N ARG A 216 8.96 -0.17 0.61
CA ARG A 216 8.57 1.09 1.24
C ARG A 216 9.08 1.23 2.69
N THR A 217 9.08 0.15 3.44
CA THR A 217 9.42 0.12 4.87
C THR A 217 10.84 -0.34 5.16
N GLY A 218 11.68 -0.56 4.13
CA GLY A 218 13.01 -1.17 4.27
C GLY A 218 13.01 -2.70 4.23
N ARG A 219 11.83 -3.33 4.19
CA ARG A 219 11.60 -4.75 3.85
C ARG A 219 10.74 -4.81 2.61
N PHE A 220 10.72 -5.94 1.88
CA PHE A 220 9.88 -6.07 0.69
C PHE A 220 8.41 -5.88 1.03
N PHE A 221 7.94 -6.54 2.10
CA PHE A 221 6.63 -6.33 2.75
C PHE A 221 6.82 -5.85 4.19
N ALA A 222 5.92 -5.01 4.68
CA ALA A 222 6.01 -4.48 6.04
C ALA A 222 5.85 -5.57 7.10
N PHE A 223 5.00 -6.57 6.88
CA PHE A 223 4.84 -7.67 7.84
C PHE A 223 6.14 -8.46 8.10
N GLN A 224 7.13 -8.38 7.23
CA GLN A 224 8.43 -9.05 7.42
C GLN A 224 9.26 -8.48 8.57
N TRP A 225 8.83 -7.37 9.18
CA TRP A 225 9.35 -6.91 10.46
C TRP A 225 8.90 -7.81 11.64
N ALA A 226 7.83 -8.60 11.48
CA ALA A 226 7.50 -9.72 12.36
C ALA A 226 8.16 -10.99 11.82
N GLU A 227 9.43 -11.19 12.18
CA GLU A 227 10.26 -12.28 11.64
C GLU A 227 9.60 -13.64 11.79
N GLY A 228 9.62 -14.43 10.72
CA GLY A 228 9.03 -15.77 10.70
C GLY A 228 7.51 -15.81 10.50
N LEU A 229 6.83 -14.66 10.44
CA LEU A 229 5.39 -14.62 10.13
C LEU A 229 5.13 -15.12 8.70
N LYS A 230 4.17 -16.02 8.55
CA LYS A 230 3.72 -16.55 7.25
C LYS A 230 2.21 -16.34 7.14
N PRO A 231 1.75 -15.24 6.49
CA PRO A 231 0.33 -14.99 6.27
C PRO A 231 -0.27 -16.00 5.29
N ASP A 232 -1.56 -16.26 5.39
CA ASP A 232 -2.27 -17.08 4.40
C ASP A 232 -2.37 -16.38 3.04
N LEU A 233 -2.65 -15.08 3.06
CA LEU A 233 -2.88 -14.24 1.89
C LEU A 233 -2.19 -12.88 2.03
N ILE A 234 -1.60 -12.35 0.94
CA ILE A 234 -0.95 -11.04 0.93
C ILE A 234 -1.43 -10.27 -0.29
N THR A 235 -2.09 -9.13 -0.08
CA THR A 235 -2.59 -8.29 -1.16
C THR A 235 -1.62 -7.17 -1.52
N MET A 236 -1.53 -6.85 -2.81
CA MET A 236 -0.56 -5.91 -3.36
C MET A 236 -1.17 -5.04 -4.43
N ALA A 237 -0.68 -3.80 -4.57
CA ALA A 237 -0.95 -2.88 -5.69
C ALA A 237 0.01 -1.68 -5.62
N LYS A 238 -0.43 -0.49 -6.01
CA LYS A 238 0.28 0.80 -5.88
C LYS A 238 1.74 0.73 -6.35
N GLY A 239 2.68 0.61 -5.38
CA GLY A 239 4.11 0.51 -5.64
C GLY A 239 4.50 -0.64 -6.58
N MET A 240 3.68 -1.68 -6.67
CA MET A 240 3.82 -2.80 -7.60
C MET A 240 3.89 -2.37 -9.07
N GLY A 241 3.18 -1.32 -9.43
CA GLY A 241 3.06 -0.85 -10.82
C GLY A 241 3.69 0.52 -11.10
N ASN A 242 4.17 1.23 -10.09
CA ASN A 242 4.75 2.58 -10.23
C ASN A 242 3.87 3.54 -11.06
N GLY A 243 2.55 3.50 -10.86
CA GLY A 243 1.57 4.30 -11.59
C GLY A 243 0.78 3.52 -12.64
N PHE A 244 1.24 2.36 -13.12
CA PHE A 244 0.42 1.48 -13.96
C PHE A 244 -0.60 0.72 -13.10
N PRO A 245 -1.88 0.64 -13.53
CA PRO A 245 -2.90 -0.11 -12.79
C PRO A 245 -2.60 -1.63 -12.78
N ILE A 246 -2.15 -2.12 -11.65
CA ILE A 246 -1.91 -3.54 -11.38
C ILE A 246 -2.14 -3.81 -9.90
N GLY A 247 -2.71 -4.96 -9.59
CA GLY A 247 -2.83 -5.51 -8.26
C GLY A 247 -2.52 -7.00 -8.28
N GLY A 248 -2.30 -7.57 -7.12
CA GLY A 248 -2.01 -8.98 -7.00
C GLY A 248 -2.33 -9.51 -5.61
N LEU A 249 -2.46 -10.82 -5.56
CA LEU A 249 -2.67 -11.60 -4.35
C LEU A 249 -1.67 -12.74 -4.33
N LEU A 250 -0.75 -12.75 -3.36
CA LEU A 250 0.05 -13.92 -3.03
C LEU A 250 -0.78 -14.84 -2.14
N ILE A 251 -0.79 -16.10 -2.50
CA ILE A 251 -1.64 -17.16 -1.92
C ILE A 251 -0.71 -18.24 -1.39
N SER A 252 -0.82 -18.58 -0.11
CA SER A 252 0.02 -19.61 0.51
C SER A 252 -0.21 -20.97 -0.15
N PRO A 253 0.79 -21.89 -0.09
CA PRO A 253 0.66 -23.21 -0.72
C PRO A 253 -0.43 -24.10 -0.11
N GLU A 254 -1.04 -23.70 1.00
CA GLU A 254 -2.17 -24.42 1.63
C GLU A 254 -3.50 -24.33 0.85
N PHE A 255 -3.59 -23.38 -0.10
CA PHE A 255 -4.79 -23.21 -0.91
C PHE A 255 -4.71 -24.02 -2.21
N GLU A 256 -5.78 -24.74 -2.51
CA GLU A 256 -5.92 -25.47 -3.75
C GLU A 256 -6.60 -24.58 -4.82
N ALA A 257 -5.95 -24.46 -5.99
CA ALA A 257 -6.51 -23.75 -7.12
C ALA A 257 -7.59 -24.60 -7.83
N SER A 258 -8.68 -23.95 -8.23
CA SER A 258 -9.68 -24.56 -9.11
C SER A 258 -10.13 -23.59 -10.19
N TYR A 259 -10.46 -24.11 -11.37
CA TYR A 259 -10.92 -23.28 -12.49
C TYR A 259 -12.21 -22.54 -12.14
N GLY A 260 -12.21 -21.22 -12.40
CA GLY A 260 -13.35 -20.35 -12.16
C GLY A 260 -13.47 -19.82 -10.71
N LEU A 261 -12.60 -20.21 -9.79
CA LEU A 261 -12.64 -19.76 -8.40
C LEU A 261 -12.40 -18.23 -8.30
N LEU A 262 -11.39 -17.73 -9.01
CA LEU A 262 -11.11 -16.32 -9.20
C LEU A 262 -11.08 -15.99 -10.69
N GLY A 263 -11.29 -14.70 -11.03
CA GLY A 263 -11.29 -14.29 -12.44
C GLY A 263 -11.11 -12.79 -12.60
N THR A 264 -10.50 -12.42 -13.72
CA THR A 264 -10.29 -11.02 -14.12
C THR A 264 -10.08 -10.95 -15.63
N THR A 265 -10.58 -9.90 -16.27
CA THR A 265 -10.38 -9.68 -17.72
C THR A 265 -8.99 -9.11 -17.97
N PHE A 266 -8.60 -8.06 -17.25
CA PHE A 266 -7.37 -7.31 -17.52
C PHE A 266 -6.21 -7.66 -16.59
N GLY A 267 -6.46 -8.33 -15.48
CA GLY A 267 -5.42 -8.65 -14.50
C GLY A 267 -4.32 -9.51 -15.09
N GLY A 268 -3.06 -9.10 -14.90
CA GLY A 268 -1.90 -9.77 -15.45
C GLY A 268 -1.68 -9.57 -16.95
N ASN A 269 -2.25 -8.50 -17.55
CA ASN A 269 -1.98 -8.18 -18.95
C ASN A 269 -0.47 -7.89 -19.18
N HIS A 270 -0.07 -7.95 -20.43
CA HIS A 270 1.34 -7.82 -20.83
C HIS A 270 1.98 -6.52 -20.33
N LEU A 271 1.29 -5.38 -20.48
CA LEU A 271 1.82 -4.08 -20.03
C LEU A 271 1.92 -4.00 -18.49
N ALA A 272 0.93 -4.52 -17.78
CA ALA A 272 0.96 -4.56 -16.32
C ALA A 272 2.13 -5.41 -15.80
N CYS A 273 2.36 -6.59 -16.40
CA CYS A 273 3.49 -7.43 -16.04
C CYS A 273 4.84 -6.79 -16.41
N ALA A 274 4.94 -6.12 -17.57
CA ALA A 274 6.15 -5.38 -17.95
C ALA A 274 6.46 -4.24 -16.98
N ALA A 275 5.42 -3.50 -16.55
CA ALA A 275 5.54 -2.47 -15.53
C ALA A 275 6.02 -3.05 -14.19
N GLY A 276 5.39 -4.14 -13.73
CA GLY A 276 5.77 -4.82 -12.49
C GLY A 276 7.20 -5.37 -12.53
N ILE A 277 7.62 -6.00 -13.64
CA ILE A 277 9.00 -6.49 -13.81
C ILE A 277 9.99 -5.32 -13.73
N ALA A 278 9.71 -4.21 -14.41
CA ALA A 278 10.57 -3.03 -14.35
C ALA A 278 10.73 -2.49 -12.92
N VAL A 279 9.64 -2.48 -12.14
CA VAL A 279 9.69 -2.09 -10.73
C VAL A 279 10.62 -3.03 -9.94
N LEU A 280 10.47 -4.35 -10.09
CA LEU A 280 11.29 -5.32 -9.37
C LEU A 280 12.78 -5.21 -9.75
N GLU A 281 13.08 -5.02 -11.04
CA GLU A 281 14.44 -4.84 -11.54
C GLU A 281 15.12 -3.58 -10.97
N VAL A 282 14.39 -2.46 -10.90
CA VAL A 282 14.94 -1.21 -10.34
C VAL A 282 15.07 -1.27 -8.83
N LEU A 283 14.10 -1.85 -8.11
CA LEU A 283 14.20 -2.06 -6.66
C LEU A 283 15.46 -2.81 -6.28
N GLU A 284 15.78 -3.87 -7.04
CA GLU A 284 16.97 -4.70 -6.83
C GLU A 284 18.25 -3.96 -7.24
N ALA A 285 18.31 -3.45 -8.48
CA ALA A 285 19.52 -2.85 -9.06
C ALA A 285 19.99 -1.59 -8.31
N GLU A 286 19.06 -0.80 -7.79
CA GLU A 286 19.36 0.45 -7.06
C GLU A 286 19.30 0.27 -5.54
N ASN A 287 19.11 -0.97 -5.04
CA ASN A 287 19.02 -1.29 -3.61
C ASN A 287 18.04 -0.37 -2.84
N LEU A 288 16.87 -0.11 -3.45
CA LEU A 288 15.94 0.90 -2.94
C LEU A 288 15.32 0.53 -1.58
N GLN A 289 15.27 -0.75 -1.23
CA GLN A 289 14.79 -1.17 0.11
C GLN A 289 15.75 -0.67 1.21
N GLN A 290 17.06 -0.91 1.06
CA GLN A 290 18.03 -0.45 2.04
C GLN A 290 18.09 1.09 2.09
N LYS A 291 18.07 1.73 0.91
CA LYS A 291 18.01 3.19 0.83
C LYS A 291 16.80 3.76 1.57
N ALA A 292 15.62 3.13 1.43
CA ALA A 292 14.41 3.55 2.13
C ALA A 292 14.55 3.41 3.66
N LEU A 293 15.21 2.35 4.12
CA LEU A 293 15.48 2.15 5.55
C LEU A 293 16.39 3.25 6.08
N ASP A 294 17.57 3.42 5.47
CA ASP A 294 18.59 4.36 5.94
C ASP A 294 18.08 5.80 5.96
N LEU A 295 17.45 6.25 4.85
CA LEU A 295 16.87 7.58 4.76
C LEU A 295 15.70 7.79 5.73
N GLY A 296 14.88 6.75 5.92
CA GLY A 296 13.75 6.80 6.83
C GLY A 296 14.16 6.94 8.29
N GLU A 297 15.13 6.16 8.73
CA GLU A 297 15.70 6.24 10.08
C GLU A 297 16.30 7.61 10.34
N GLN A 298 17.15 8.10 9.43
CA GLN A 298 17.74 9.43 9.54
C GLN A 298 16.68 10.53 9.58
N LEU A 299 15.67 10.47 8.73
CA LEU A 299 14.60 11.47 8.67
C LEU A 299 13.74 11.46 9.94
N ILE A 300 13.41 10.30 10.48
CA ILE A 300 12.66 10.16 11.74
C ILE A 300 13.41 10.82 12.89
N GLU A 301 14.71 10.57 13.04
CA GLU A 301 15.52 11.16 14.11
C GLU A 301 15.59 12.68 13.99
N GLU A 302 15.74 13.23 12.80
CA GLU A 302 15.73 14.68 12.58
C GLU A 302 14.37 15.33 12.91
N ILE A 303 13.26 14.68 12.52
CA ILE A 303 11.91 15.19 12.80
C ILE A 303 11.61 15.20 14.30
N LYS A 304 12.06 14.21 15.06
CA LYS A 304 11.89 14.14 16.52
C LYS A 304 12.51 15.35 17.26
N THR A 305 13.46 16.04 16.64
CA THR A 305 14.09 17.24 17.24
C THR A 305 13.21 18.49 17.17
N ILE A 306 12.09 18.47 16.45
CA ILE A 306 11.21 19.61 16.23
C ILE A 306 10.23 19.72 17.41
N PRO A 307 10.24 20.79 18.23
CA PRO A 307 9.45 20.88 19.46
C PRO A 307 7.94 20.76 19.28
N GLN A 308 7.40 21.18 18.13
CA GLN A 308 5.96 21.13 17.82
C GLN A 308 5.50 19.78 17.27
N VAL A 309 6.41 18.83 17.11
CA VAL A 309 6.09 17.45 16.75
C VAL A 309 5.81 16.66 18.02
N GLN A 310 4.60 16.11 18.12
CA GLN A 310 4.13 15.33 19.25
C GLN A 310 4.58 13.87 19.19
N GLU A 311 4.54 13.31 17.98
CA GLU A 311 4.90 11.92 17.71
C GLU A 311 5.40 11.75 16.26
N VAL A 312 6.43 10.92 16.08
CA VAL A 312 6.88 10.43 14.78
C VAL A 312 6.89 8.92 14.81
N ARG A 313 6.25 8.30 13.83
CA ARG A 313 6.17 6.83 13.72
C ARG A 313 6.29 6.38 12.28
N GLY A 314 6.62 5.11 12.08
CA GLY A 314 6.77 4.51 10.77
C GLY A 314 7.99 3.62 10.65
N LYS A 315 8.22 3.13 9.44
CA LYS A 315 9.39 2.34 9.04
C LYS A 315 9.82 2.77 7.63
N GLY A 316 11.13 2.88 7.42
CA GLY A 316 11.66 3.32 6.14
C GLY A 316 11.03 4.65 5.69
N LEU A 317 10.61 4.74 4.44
CA LEU A 317 9.96 5.92 3.86
C LEU A 317 8.40 5.85 3.93
N MET A 318 7.85 5.25 4.97
CA MET A 318 6.45 5.31 5.35
C MET A 318 6.35 5.95 6.73
N ILE A 319 6.20 7.29 6.79
CA ILE A 319 6.36 8.08 8.01
C ILE A 319 5.10 8.91 8.29
N GLY A 320 4.64 8.85 9.53
CA GLY A 320 3.58 9.68 10.10
C GLY A 320 4.13 10.66 11.12
N ILE A 321 3.71 11.91 11.03
CA ILE A 321 4.17 13.01 11.90
C ILE A 321 2.92 13.64 12.51
N ASP A 322 2.75 13.51 13.81
CA ASP A 322 1.68 14.17 14.54
C ASP A 322 2.16 15.51 15.09
N LEU A 323 1.43 16.56 14.74
CA LEU A 323 1.71 17.93 15.15
C LEU A 323 0.86 18.31 16.37
N ASP A 324 1.28 19.36 17.09
CA ASP A 324 0.50 20.01 18.16
C ASP A 324 -0.74 20.78 17.66
N ARG A 325 -0.95 20.80 16.33
CA ARG A 325 -1.99 21.53 15.62
C ARG A 325 -2.55 20.72 14.45
N GLU A 326 -3.64 21.22 13.81
CA GLU A 326 -4.14 20.59 12.59
C GLU A 326 -3.14 20.71 11.43
N ALA A 327 -2.86 19.58 10.77
CA ALA A 327 -1.88 19.48 9.69
C ALA A 327 -2.33 20.15 8.37
N ALA A 328 -3.62 20.46 8.22
CA ALA A 328 -4.15 20.98 6.96
C ALA A 328 -3.52 22.33 6.55
N SER A 329 -3.37 23.28 7.48
CA SER A 329 -2.73 24.56 7.23
C SER A 329 -1.25 24.42 6.89
N VAL A 330 -0.53 23.58 7.65
CA VAL A 330 0.89 23.29 7.43
C VAL A 330 1.12 22.65 6.05
N ARG A 331 0.29 21.69 5.65
CA ARG A 331 0.35 21.06 4.33
C ARG A 331 0.02 22.05 3.20
N SER A 332 -0.92 22.95 3.41
CA SER A 332 -1.25 24.00 2.44
C SER A 332 -0.06 24.95 2.24
N GLU A 333 0.63 25.34 3.32
CA GLU A 333 1.82 26.18 3.26
C GLU A 333 3.02 25.45 2.63
N LEU A 334 3.23 24.17 2.94
CA LEU A 334 4.23 23.34 2.27
C LEU A 334 4.04 23.36 0.75
N VAL A 335 2.83 23.19 0.24
CA VAL A 335 2.55 23.23 -1.21
C VAL A 335 2.69 24.65 -1.76
N SER A 336 2.05 25.64 -1.15
CA SER A 336 1.96 26.98 -1.74
C SER A 336 3.28 27.76 -1.69
N LYS A 337 4.00 27.69 -0.56
CA LYS A 337 5.26 28.46 -0.34
C LYS A 337 6.49 27.64 -0.71
N TYR A 338 6.59 26.39 -0.21
CA TYR A 338 7.78 25.56 -0.35
C TYR A 338 7.73 24.58 -1.51
N LYS A 339 6.58 24.45 -2.20
CA LYS A 339 6.42 23.55 -3.35
C LYS A 339 6.64 22.07 -2.99
N ILE A 340 6.17 21.64 -1.83
CA ILE A 340 6.32 20.28 -1.32
C ILE A 340 4.95 19.61 -1.10
N PHE A 341 4.70 18.50 -1.79
CA PHE A 341 3.49 17.69 -1.60
C PHE A 341 3.67 16.70 -0.46
N THR A 342 2.69 16.61 0.43
CA THR A 342 2.62 15.65 1.53
C THR A 342 1.24 15.05 1.66
N GLY A 343 1.09 13.93 2.38
CA GLY A 343 -0.19 13.26 2.59
C GLY A 343 -0.96 13.70 3.84
N SER A 344 -2.28 13.55 3.82
CA SER A 344 -3.15 13.64 5.00
C SER A 344 -3.44 12.25 5.57
N ALA A 345 -3.96 12.19 6.80
CA ALA A 345 -4.48 10.99 7.44
C ALA A 345 -5.90 11.22 7.97
N SER A 346 -6.54 10.18 8.51
CA SER A 346 -7.81 10.30 9.23
C SER A 346 -7.69 11.19 10.47
N LYS A 347 -6.58 11.07 11.21
CA LYS A 347 -6.23 11.96 12.32
C LYS A 347 -5.78 13.30 11.76
N LYS A 348 -6.48 14.38 12.10
CA LYS A 348 -6.30 15.72 11.51
C LYS A 348 -4.93 16.34 11.77
N GLN A 349 -4.24 15.94 12.82
CA GLN A 349 -2.90 16.42 13.21
C GLN A 349 -1.78 15.73 12.42
N THR A 350 -2.08 14.66 11.67
CA THR A 350 -1.05 13.83 11.05
C THR A 350 -0.69 14.29 9.64
N ILE A 351 0.59 14.53 9.39
CA ILE A 351 1.20 14.59 8.07
C ILE A 351 1.78 13.21 7.75
N ARG A 352 1.55 12.72 6.52
CA ARG A 352 2.20 11.50 6.03
C ARG A 352 3.25 11.83 4.99
N LEU A 353 4.43 11.23 5.12
CA LEU A 353 5.48 11.22 4.10
C LEU A 353 5.55 9.84 3.48
N LEU A 354 5.37 9.80 2.17
CA LEU A 354 5.32 8.60 1.33
C LEU A 354 6.04 8.87 0.00
N PRO A 355 7.30 9.41 0.03
CA PRO A 355 7.99 9.79 -1.20
C PRO A 355 8.28 8.60 -2.10
N PRO A 356 8.61 8.80 -3.38
CA PRO A 356 9.30 7.79 -4.16
C PRO A 356 10.57 7.30 -3.46
N LEU A 357 10.89 6.00 -3.54
CA LEU A 357 12.07 5.42 -2.86
C LEU A 357 13.39 5.93 -3.47
N SER A 358 13.33 6.49 -4.67
CA SER A 358 14.44 7.16 -5.33
C SER A 358 14.79 8.55 -4.76
N VAL A 359 14.00 9.07 -3.79
CA VAL A 359 14.25 10.37 -3.14
C VAL A 359 15.66 10.43 -2.57
N GLU A 360 16.27 11.65 -2.58
CA GLU A 360 17.60 11.89 -2.07
C GLU A 360 17.56 12.68 -0.75
N TRP A 361 18.62 12.55 0.06
CA TRP A 361 18.70 13.22 1.36
C TRP A 361 18.55 14.74 1.27
N ASN A 362 19.16 15.37 0.25
CA ASN A 362 19.04 16.82 0.05
C ASN A 362 17.59 17.27 -0.15
N GLN A 363 16.76 16.43 -0.81
CA GLN A 363 15.34 16.69 -1.01
C GLN A 363 14.56 16.54 0.32
N LEU A 364 14.87 15.51 1.12
CA LEU A 364 14.30 15.36 2.46
C LEU A 364 14.71 16.47 3.40
N ASN A 365 15.96 16.94 3.31
CA ASN A 365 16.45 18.08 4.09
C ASN A 365 15.75 19.40 3.72
N SER A 366 15.34 19.57 2.46
CA SER A 366 14.51 20.72 2.06
C SER A 366 13.15 20.70 2.77
N PHE A 367 12.55 19.54 2.96
CA PHE A 367 11.34 19.40 3.77
C PHE A 367 11.61 19.72 5.25
N LEU A 368 12.71 19.22 5.83
CA LEU A 368 13.08 19.51 7.22
C LEU A 368 13.24 21.02 7.46
N THR A 369 13.87 21.73 6.53
CA THR A 369 14.00 23.18 6.60
C THR A 369 12.62 23.86 6.55
N ALA A 370 11.78 23.48 5.58
CA ALA A 370 10.47 24.06 5.41
C ALA A 370 9.55 23.82 6.62
N ILE A 371 9.53 22.58 7.14
CA ILE A 371 8.65 22.26 8.28
C ILE A 371 9.10 22.96 9.57
N LYS A 372 10.41 23.10 9.81
CA LYS A 372 10.96 23.87 10.94
C LYS A 372 10.56 25.35 10.86
N GLU A 373 10.63 25.96 9.67
CA GLU A 373 10.21 27.36 9.46
C GLU A 373 8.70 27.57 9.65
N ILE A 374 7.86 26.64 9.18
CA ILE A 374 6.39 26.75 9.32
C ILE A 374 5.95 26.57 10.78
N LEU A 375 6.65 25.74 11.53
CA LEU A 375 6.27 25.43 12.90
C LEU A 375 6.89 26.37 13.94
N ALA A 376 7.91 27.13 13.57
CA ALA A 376 8.52 28.15 14.44
C ALA A 376 7.52 29.28 14.77
#